data_a5767a1cad3cbeb9471f6dc86674c797
#
_entry.id   a5767a1cad3cbeb9471f6dc86674c797
#
_cell.length_a   1.000
_cell.length_b   1.000
_cell.length_c   1.000
_cell.angle_alpha   90.00
_cell.angle_beta   90.00
_cell.angle_gamma   90.00
#
_symmetry.space_group_name_H-M   'P 1'
#
loop_
_entity.id
_entity.type
_entity.pdbx_description
1 polymer ?
#
loop_
_entity_poly.entity_id
_entity_poly.type
_entity_poly.pdbx_seq_one_letter_code
_entity_poly.pdbx_strand_id
1 'polypeptide(L)'
;AFFLCRHYIEDQPELVKRMKKEGHIVGNHTSHHVCMPETDSRKVREEITDNANYMKEATGYEMDRFFRPPKGEYSERTLQITKDIGYTTVFWSMAYLDYDVNNQPGSDYVINHFEKYIHPGAIPLIHNISKSNAEALDTVLTNLEKEGYTFHSLSDLKKG
;
A
#
# COMPACT_ATOMS: atom_id res chain seq x y z
N ALA A 1 3.28 5.96 0.13
CA ALA A 1 1.88 5.58 0.37
C ALA A 1 1.82 4.28 1.18
N PHE A 2 0.91 4.23 2.14
CA PHE A 2 0.62 3.05 2.95
C PHE A 2 -0.79 2.55 2.64
N PHE A 3 -0.96 1.26 2.41
CA PHE A 3 -2.27 0.63 2.22
C PHE A 3 -2.56 -0.25 3.42
N LEU A 4 -3.54 0.14 4.25
CA LEU A 4 -3.75 -0.44 5.56
C LEU A 4 -5.05 -1.24 5.65
N CYS A 5 -4.96 -2.42 6.26
CA CYS A 5 -6.11 -3.16 6.77
C CYS A 5 -6.51 -2.65 8.15
N ARG A 6 -7.74 -2.97 8.55
CA ARG A 6 -8.30 -2.51 9.82
C ARG A 6 -7.46 -2.93 11.03
N HIS A 7 -7.00 -4.18 11.09
CA HIS A 7 -6.20 -4.67 12.23
C HIS A 7 -4.93 -3.82 12.47
N TYR A 8 -4.26 -3.35 11.39
CA TYR A 8 -3.10 -2.48 11.55
C TYR A 8 -3.48 -1.11 12.16
N ILE A 9 -4.64 -0.57 11.77
CA ILE A 9 -5.14 0.70 12.31
C ILE A 9 -5.51 0.53 13.79
N GLU A 10 -6.09 -0.63 14.15
CA GLU A 10 -6.41 -0.99 15.53
C GLU A 10 -5.16 -1.09 16.42
N ASP A 11 -4.15 -1.78 15.92
CA ASP A 11 -2.92 -2.04 16.66
C ASP A 11 -2.00 -0.80 16.77
N GLN A 12 -2.01 0.08 15.73
CA GLN A 12 -1.05 1.17 15.61
C GLN A 12 -1.71 2.53 15.28
N PRO A 13 -2.76 2.97 15.98
CA PRO A 13 -3.48 4.20 15.62
C PRO A 13 -2.61 5.45 15.65
N GLU A 14 -1.68 5.55 16.60
CA GLU A 14 -0.76 6.69 16.71
C GLU A 14 0.24 6.73 15.55
N LEU A 15 0.69 5.59 15.06
CA LEU A 15 1.54 5.52 13.88
C LEU A 15 0.78 5.95 12.62
N VAL A 16 -0.49 5.55 12.49
CA VAL A 16 -1.36 5.99 11.37
C VAL A 16 -1.59 7.51 11.42
N LYS A 17 -1.83 8.08 12.60
CA LYS A 17 -1.92 9.55 12.79
C LYS A 17 -0.62 10.24 12.35
N ARG A 18 0.53 9.67 12.73
CA ARG A 18 1.84 10.17 12.33
C ARG A 18 2.03 10.13 10.82
N MET A 19 1.67 9.01 10.14
CA MET A 19 1.70 8.90 8.68
C MET A 19 0.92 10.05 8.02
N LYS A 20 -0.30 10.31 8.48
CA LYS A 20 -1.14 11.41 7.94
C LYS A 20 -0.54 12.77 8.24
N LYS A 21 -0.05 13.01 9.45
CA LYS A 21 0.55 14.28 9.86
C LYS A 21 1.82 14.61 9.06
N GLU A 22 2.60 13.59 8.70
CA GLU A 22 3.82 13.72 7.88
C GLU A 22 3.52 13.79 6.37
N GLY A 23 2.24 13.80 5.96
CA GLY A 23 1.81 13.99 4.58
C GLY A 23 1.82 12.73 3.73
N HIS A 24 1.94 11.56 4.32
CA HIS A 24 1.83 10.30 3.60
C HIS A 24 0.41 9.99 3.17
N ILE A 25 0.26 9.38 2.00
CA ILE A 25 -1.01 8.78 1.56
C ILE A 25 -1.25 7.52 2.41
N VAL A 26 -2.43 7.45 3.03
CA VAL A 26 -2.92 6.26 3.73
C VAL A 26 -4.16 5.76 3.00
N GLY A 27 -3.96 4.77 2.13
CA GLY A 27 -4.98 4.15 1.30
C GLY A 27 -5.60 2.90 1.93
N ASN A 28 -6.61 2.38 1.27
CA ASN A 28 -7.45 1.28 1.74
C ASN A 28 -6.93 -0.08 1.25
N HIS A 29 -6.89 -1.07 2.15
CA HIS A 29 -6.52 -2.46 1.84
C HIS A 29 -7.57 -3.47 2.35
N THR A 30 -8.85 -3.07 2.41
CA THR A 30 -9.98 -3.78 3.02
C THR A 30 -9.90 -3.88 4.55
N SER A 31 -11.01 -4.24 5.20
CA SER A 31 -11.02 -4.49 6.64
C SER A 31 -10.29 -5.78 7.01
N HIS A 32 -10.56 -6.88 6.29
CA HIS A 32 -10.16 -8.22 6.70
C HIS A 32 -9.26 -8.95 5.68
N HIS A 33 -8.65 -8.22 4.72
CA HIS A 33 -7.77 -8.79 3.70
C HIS A 33 -8.43 -9.93 2.88
N VAL A 34 -9.70 -9.76 2.52
CA VAL A 34 -10.49 -10.78 1.82
C VAL A 34 -10.08 -10.97 0.36
N CYS A 35 -10.33 -12.16 -0.21
CA CYS A 35 -10.28 -12.40 -1.65
C CYS A 35 -11.46 -11.65 -2.32
N MET A 36 -11.18 -10.51 -2.94
CA MET A 36 -12.20 -9.62 -3.51
C MET A 36 -13.05 -10.29 -4.60
N PRO A 37 -12.48 -11.05 -5.56
CA PRO A 37 -13.26 -11.73 -6.59
C PRO A 37 -14.25 -12.77 -6.07
N GLU A 38 -13.93 -13.43 -4.95
CA GLU A 38 -14.75 -14.48 -4.33
C GLU A 38 -15.80 -13.93 -3.35
N THR A 39 -15.68 -12.64 -3.01
CA THR A 39 -16.57 -11.95 -2.08
C THR A 39 -17.75 -11.33 -2.83
N ASP A 40 -18.98 -11.43 -2.27
CA ASP A 40 -20.16 -10.81 -2.90
C ASP A 40 -20.07 -9.28 -2.95
N SER A 41 -20.80 -8.66 -3.87
CA SER A 41 -20.68 -7.24 -4.18
C SER A 41 -21.03 -6.31 -3.01
N ARG A 42 -21.97 -6.71 -2.15
CA ARG A 42 -22.35 -5.94 -0.95
C ARG A 42 -21.19 -6.00 0.06
N LYS A 43 -20.68 -7.19 0.32
CA LYS A 43 -19.56 -7.38 1.26
C LYS A 43 -18.27 -6.71 0.78
N VAL A 44 -18.00 -6.70 -0.53
CA VAL A 44 -16.88 -5.94 -1.11
C VAL A 44 -16.98 -4.44 -0.77
N ARG A 45 -18.19 -3.84 -0.90
CA ARG A 45 -18.41 -2.44 -0.51
C ARG A 45 -18.20 -2.22 0.99
N GLU A 46 -18.76 -3.09 1.82
CA GLU A 46 -18.61 -3.06 3.27
C GLU A 46 -17.13 -3.14 3.68
N GLU A 47 -16.37 -4.07 3.14
CA GLU A 47 -14.93 -4.24 3.43
C GLU A 47 -14.12 -2.95 3.20
N ILE A 48 -14.46 -2.19 2.17
CA ILE A 48 -13.78 -0.93 1.85
C ILE A 48 -14.30 0.22 2.71
N THR A 49 -15.64 0.36 2.83
CA THR A 49 -16.26 1.48 3.54
C THR A 49 -16.07 1.39 5.05
N ASP A 50 -16.16 0.18 5.62
CA ASP A 50 -15.99 -0.02 7.06
C ASP A 50 -14.55 0.23 7.50
N ASN A 51 -13.57 -0.16 6.67
CA ASN A 51 -12.17 0.15 6.95
C ASN A 51 -11.91 1.67 6.97
N ALA A 52 -12.47 2.40 6.00
CA ALA A 52 -12.33 3.86 5.95
C ALA A 52 -13.04 4.56 7.12
N ASN A 53 -14.24 4.12 7.47
CA ASN A 53 -15.00 4.64 8.60
C ASN A 53 -14.26 4.39 9.92
N TYR A 54 -13.73 3.18 10.09
CA TYR A 54 -12.95 2.82 11.26
C TYR A 54 -11.68 3.69 11.40
N MET A 55 -10.94 3.91 10.31
CA MET A 55 -9.79 4.79 10.36
C MET A 55 -10.16 6.19 10.85
N LYS A 56 -11.25 6.75 10.32
CA LYS A 56 -11.74 8.06 10.75
C LYS A 56 -12.11 8.10 12.24
N GLU A 57 -12.82 7.07 12.71
CA GLU A 57 -13.21 6.94 14.12
C GLU A 57 -11.98 6.83 15.03
N ALA A 58 -11.04 5.96 14.70
CA ALA A 58 -9.87 5.66 15.53
C ALA A 58 -8.80 6.77 15.53
N THR A 59 -8.68 7.50 14.42
CA THR A 59 -7.56 8.44 14.23
C THR A 59 -7.98 9.90 14.06
N GLY A 60 -9.23 10.17 13.70
CA GLY A 60 -9.73 11.49 13.31
C GLY A 60 -9.40 11.89 11.86
N TYR A 61 -8.62 11.08 11.12
CA TYR A 61 -8.23 11.36 9.74
C TYR A 61 -9.04 10.56 8.74
N GLU A 62 -9.39 11.19 7.62
CA GLU A 62 -9.98 10.49 6.47
C GLU A 62 -8.94 9.61 5.76
N MET A 63 -9.36 8.42 5.35
CA MET A 63 -8.57 7.54 4.47
C MET A 63 -8.51 8.12 3.07
N ASP A 64 -7.32 8.14 2.47
CA ASP A 64 -7.14 8.63 1.10
C ASP A 64 -7.81 7.71 0.08
N ARG A 65 -8.32 8.29 -1.01
CA ARG A 65 -9.11 7.58 -2.03
C ARG A 65 -8.26 6.75 -3.00
N PHE A 66 -7.30 6.01 -2.44
CA PHE A 66 -6.52 4.99 -3.12
C PHE A 66 -6.79 3.63 -2.50
N PHE A 67 -6.94 2.63 -3.35
CA PHE A 67 -7.23 1.27 -2.95
C PHE A 67 -6.21 0.31 -3.55
N ARG A 68 -5.73 -0.63 -2.76
CA ARG A 68 -4.92 -1.75 -3.25
C ARG A 68 -5.63 -3.05 -2.91
N PRO A 69 -5.98 -3.88 -3.91
CA PRO A 69 -6.66 -5.14 -3.64
C PRO A 69 -5.72 -6.11 -2.90
N PRO A 70 -6.22 -6.82 -1.87
CA PRO A 70 -5.48 -7.89 -1.22
C PRO A 70 -4.92 -8.89 -2.23
N LYS A 71 -3.66 -9.29 -2.07
CA LYS A 71 -2.92 -10.21 -2.95
C LYS A 71 -2.86 -9.78 -4.43
N GLY A 72 -3.35 -8.61 -4.80
CA GLY A 72 -3.51 -8.20 -6.19
C GLY A 72 -4.64 -8.91 -6.93
N GLU A 73 -5.51 -9.63 -6.23
CA GLU A 73 -6.64 -10.35 -6.81
C GLU A 73 -7.79 -9.40 -7.14
N TYR A 74 -8.28 -9.45 -8.38
CA TYR A 74 -9.34 -8.57 -8.84
C TYR A 74 -10.23 -9.25 -9.90
N SER A 75 -11.37 -8.64 -10.17
CA SER A 75 -12.24 -8.91 -11.32
C SER A 75 -12.78 -7.58 -11.85
N GLU A 76 -13.32 -7.56 -13.06
CA GLU A 76 -13.97 -6.35 -13.59
C GLU A 76 -15.04 -5.83 -12.64
N ARG A 77 -15.83 -6.74 -12.05
CA ARG A 77 -16.83 -6.40 -11.03
C ARG A 77 -16.23 -5.67 -9.83
N THR A 78 -15.13 -6.17 -9.28
CA THR A 78 -14.51 -5.57 -8.09
C THR A 78 -13.83 -4.24 -8.39
N LEU A 79 -13.23 -4.10 -9.58
CA LEU A 79 -12.68 -2.81 -10.04
C LEU A 79 -13.80 -1.77 -10.24
N GLN A 80 -14.93 -2.17 -10.83
CA GLN A 80 -16.06 -1.27 -11.01
C GLN A 80 -16.64 -0.82 -9.65
N ILE A 81 -16.83 -1.75 -8.70
CA ILE A 81 -17.31 -1.41 -7.35
C ILE A 81 -16.36 -0.41 -6.67
N THR A 82 -15.07 -0.65 -6.73
CA THR A 82 -14.04 0.23 -6.13
C THR A 82 -14.11 1.64 -6.73
N LYS A 83 -14.24 1.73 -8.06
CA LYS A 83 -14.41 2.99 -8.78
C LYS A 83 -15.71 3.70 -8.39
N ASP A 84 -16.83 3.01 -8.32
CA ASP A 84 -18.16 3.56 -7.99
C ASP A 84 -18.21 4.20 -6.61
N ILE A 85 -17.43 3.69 -5.65
CA ILE A 85 -17.30 4.26 -4.31
C ILE A 85 -16.18 5.30 -4.19
N GLY A 86 -15.61 5.72 -5.33
CA GLY A 86 -14.71 6.85 -5.44
C GLY A 86 -13.24 6.55 -5.16
N TYR A 87 -12.80 5.29 -5.24
CA TYR A 87 -11.40 4.93 -5.08
C TYR A 87 -10.68 4.74 -6.41
N THR A 88 -9.41 5.09 -6.44
CA THR A 88 -8.48 4.72 -7.52
C THR A 88 -7.75 3.45 -7.11
N THR A 89 -7.91 2.37 -7.89
CA THR A 89 -7.18 1.12 -7.65
C THR A 89 -5.74 1.25 -8.10
N VAL A 90 -4.80 0.85 -7.24
CA VAL A 90 -3.36 0.91 -7.48
C VAL A 90 -2.75 -0.47 -7.27
N PHE A 91 -2.17 -1.01 -8.33
CA PHE A 91 -1.36 -2.23 -8.30
C PHE A 91 0.12 -1.91 -8.09
N TRP A 92 1.00 -2.80 -8.48
CA TRP A 92 2.45 -2.65 -8.42
C TRP A 92 3.12 -3.27 -9.63
N SER A 93 4.35 -2.89 -9.90
CA SER A 93 5.15 -3.42 -11.00
C SER A 93 6.33 -4.28 -10.54
N MET A 94 6.67 -4.22 -9.25
CA MET A 94 7.70 -5.08 -8.66
C MET A 94 7.36 -5.38 -7.20
N ALA A 95 7.70 -6.59 -6.76
CA ALA A 95 7.55 -7.07 -5.40
C ALA A 95 8.49 -8.27 -5.14
N TYR A 96 8.65 -8.64 -3.89
CA TYR A 96 9.36 -9.85 -3.44
C TYR A 96 8.78 -10.34 -2.12
N LEU A 97 9.22 -11.51 -1.67
CA LEU A 97 8.75 -12.10 -0.41
C LEU A 97 9.44 -11.40 0.78
N ASP A 98 8.74 -10.44 1.37
CA ASP A 98 9.23 -9.62 2.48
C ASP A 98 8.28 -9.61 3.70
N TYR A 99 7.11 -10.22 3.57
CA TYR A 99 6.05 -10.20 4.59
C TYR A 99 6.21 -11.27 5.68
N ASP A 100 7.06 -12.28 5.48
CA ASP A 100 7.34 -13.28 6.53
C ASP A 100 8.35 -12.71 7.53
N VAL A 101 7.88 -12.28 8.69
CA VAL A 101 8.72 -11.69 9.74
C VAL A 101 9.75 -12.66 10.32
N ASN A 102 9.53 -13.97 10.17
CA ASN A 102 10.43 -15.02 10.66
C ASN A 102 11.47 -15.45 9.60
N ASN A 103 11.28 -15.07 8.34
CA ASN A 103 12.16 -15.42 7.22
C ASN A 103 12.47 -14.20 6.37
N GLN A 104 13.25 -13.28 6.92
CA GLN A 104 13.59 -12.02 6.26
C GLN A 104 14.78 -12.19 5.32
N PRO A 105 14.72 -11.62 4.09
CA PRO A 105 15.75 -11.84 3.08
C PRO A 105 17.08 -11.12 3.34
N GLY A 106 17.11 -10.15 4.26
CA GLY A 106 18.28 -9.30 4.54
C GLY A 106 18.32 -8.03 3.69
N SER A 107 19.00 -7.00 4.19
CA SER A 107 19.12 -5.68 3.53
C SER A 107 19.80 -5.77 2.18
N ASP A 108 20.87 -6.55 2.05
CA ASP A 108 21.61 -6.71 0.79
C ASP A 108 20.73 -7.29 -0.32
N TYR A 109 19.88 -8.25 0.03
CA TYR A 109 18.91 -8.80 -0.94
C TYR A 109 17.96 -7.71 -1.43
N VAL A 110 17.45 -6.88 -0.53
CA VAL A 110 16.53 -5.78 -0.88
C VAL A 110 17.21 -4.80 -1.82
N ILE A 111 18.44 -4.35 -1.51
CA ILE A 111 19.21 -3.42 -2.33
C ILE A 111 19.41 -4.00 -3.73
N ASN A 112 19.96 -5.22 -3.82
CA ASN A 112 20.20 -5.91 -5.10
C ASN A 112 18.91 -6.13 -5.91
N HIS A 113 17.77 -6.41 -5.22
CA HIS A 113 16.49 -6.59 -5.89
C HIS A 113 16.02 -5.28 -6.54
N PHE A 114 16.13 -4.15 -5.84
CA PHE A 114 15.80 -2.85 -6.40
C PHE A 114 16.73 -2.51 -7.58
N GLU A 115 18.04 -2.62 -7.43
CA GLU A 115 19.00 -2.37 -8.52
C GLU A 115 18.70 -3.18 -9.78
N LYS A 116 18.27 -4.43 -9.61
CA LYS A 116 18.01 -5.33 -10.74
C LYS A 116 16.68 -5.10 -11.45
N TYR A 117 15.64 -4.70 -10.71
CA TYR A 117 14.27 -4.72 -11.23
C TYR A 117 13.59 -3.35 -11.30
N ILE A 118 14.23 -2.30 -10.78
CA ILE A 118 13.68 -0.96 -10.88
C ILE A 118 13.60 -0.50 -12.34
N HIS A 119 12.59 0.28 -12.65
CA HIS A 119 12.41 0.86 -13.99
C HIS A 119 11.65 2.19 -13.88
N PRO A 120 11.74 3.08 -14.89
CA PRO A 120 10.96 4.32 -14.93
C PRO A 120 9.45 4.04 -14.81
N GLY A 121 8.78 4.77 -13.92
CA GLY A 121 7.36 4.56 -13.62
C GLY A 121 7.06 3.38 -12.68
N ALA A 122 8.06 2.79 -12.04
CA ALA A 122 7.87 1.70 -11.09
C ALA A 122 6.98 2.09 -9.91
N ILE A 123 6.13 1.19 -9.50
CA ILE A 123 5.37 1.22 -8.24
C ILE A 123 5.78 -0.02 -7.44
N PRO A 124 6.80 0.07 -6.58
CA PRO A 124 7.21 -1.05 -5.76
C PRO A 124 6.19 -1.37 -4.66
N LEU A 125 5.93 -2.66 -4.42
CA LEU A 125 5.23 -3.15 -3.25
C LEU A 125 6.25 -3.68 -2.26
N ILE A 126 6.28 -3.07 -1.07
CA ILE A 126 7.07 -3.52 0.08
C ILE A 126 6.20 -3.48 1.34
N HIS A 127 6.47 -4.38 2.28
CA HIS A 127 5.71 -4.42 3.53
C HIS A 127 6.46 -3.69 4.65
N ASN A 128 5.74 -2.86 5.38
CA ASN A 128 6.27 -2.04 6.48
C ASN A 128 6.58 -2.82 7.76
N ILE A 129 6.24 -4.09 7.80
CA ILE A 129 6.61 -5.03 8.88
C ILE A 129 7.97 -5.70 8.63
N SER A 130 8.58 -5.51 7.46
CA SER A 130 9.86 -6.09 7.09
C SER A 130 11.02 -5.33 7.69
N LYS A 131 11.78 -6.00 8.55
CA LYS A 131 13.05 -5.47 9.08
C LYS A 131 14.07 -5.23 7.96
N SER A 132 14.15 -6.15 7.00
CA SER A 132 15.06 -6.03 5.86
C SER A 132 14.79 -4.77 5.04
N ASN A 133 13.50 -4.44 4.82
CA ASN A 133 13.11 -3.21 4.12
C ASN A 133 13.50 -1.97 4.93
N ALA A 134 13.23 -1.97 6.22
CA ALA A 134 13.56 -0.84 7.09
C ALA A 134 15.07 -0.54 7.11
N GLU A 135 15.91 -1.57 7.12
CA GLU A 135 17.37 -1.46 7.11
C GLU A 135 17.93 -1.04 5.74
N ALA A 136 17.26 -1.41 4.63
CA ALA A 136 17.73 -1.14 3.26
C ALA A 136 17.23 0.18 2.68
N LEU A 137 16.09 0.70 3.13
CA LEU A 137 15.32 1.72 2.42
C LEU A 137 16.11 3.01 2.15
N ASP A 138 16.86 3.49 3.12
CA ASP A 138 17.69 4.69 2.95
C ASP A 138 18.74 4.53 1.85
N THR A 139 19.43 3.38 1.84
CA THR A 139 20.41 3.04 0.79
C THR A 139 19.75 2.91 -0.58
N VAL A 140 18.60 2.23 -0.66
CA VAL A 140 17.84 2.08 -1.91
C VAL A 140 17.45 3.45 -2.47
N LEU A 141 16.85 4.31 -1.66
CA LEU A 141 16.43 5.64 -2.11
C LEU A 141 17.62 6.48 -2.57
N THR A 142 18.71 6.48 -1.79
CA THR A 142 19.94 7.21 -2.12
C THR A 142 20.56 6.72 -3.44
N ASN A 143 20.59 5.41 -3.68
CA ASN A 143 21.13 4.85 -4.92
C ASN A 143 20.27 5.24 -6.12
N LEU A 144 18.96 5.15 -6.00
CA LEU A 144 18.03 5.54 -7.06
C LEU A 144 18.13 7.02 -7.41
N GLU A 145 18.29 7.91 -6.43
CA GLU A 145 18.53 9.34 -6.67
C GLU A 145 19.85 9.58 -7.44
N LYS A 146 20.92 8.87 -7.08
CA LYS A 146 22.21 8.95 -7.82
C LYS A 146 22.10 8.45 -9.25
N GLU A 147 21.21 7.49 -9.52
CA GLU A 147 20.91 7.00 -10.87
C GLU A 147 19.98 7.93 -11.66
N GLY A 148 19.49 9.01 -11.05
CA GLY A 148 18.64 10.01 -11.69
C GLY A 148 17.14 9.75 -11.59
N TYR A 149 16.72 8.79 -10.77
CA TYR A 149 15.29 8.59 -10.47
C TYR A 149 14.75 9.74 -9.61
N THR A 150 13.52 10.09 -9.84
CA THR A 150 12.73 11.03 -9.03
C THR A 150 11.53 10.31 -8.42
N PHE A 151 11.16 10.68 -7.21
CA PHE A 151 10.04 10.07 -6.50
C PHE A 151 8.80 10.95 -6.61
N HIS A 152 7.68 10.35 -7.02
CA HIS A 152 6.41 11.04 -7.18
C HIS A 152 5.32 10.43 -6.30
N SER A 153 4.37 11.25 -5.92
CA SER A 153 3.19 10.80 -5.18
C SER A 153 2.21 10.06 -6.10
N LEU A 154 1.46 9.09 -5.57
CA LEU A 154 0.32 8.49 -6.27
C LEU A 154 -0.72 9.53 -6.72
N SER A 155 -0.78 10.68 -6.06
CA SER A 155 -1.66 11.79 -6.46
C SER A 155 -1.29 12.38 -7.81
N ASP A 156 -0.05 12.20 -8.27
CA ASP A 156 0.40 12.68 -9.57
C ASP A 156 -0.10 11.81 -10.72
N LEU A 157 -0.42 10.52 -10.45
CA LEU A 157 -1.04 9.63 -11.44
C LEU A 157 -2.43 10.08 -11.93
N LYS A 158 -3.09 10.97 -11.18
CA LYS A 158 -4.44 11.50 -11.52
C LYS A 158 -4.41 12.69 -12.45
N LYS A 159 -3.22 13.19 -12.79
CA LYS A 159 -3.05 14.40 -13.61
C LYS A 159 -2.80 14.12 -15.10
N GLY A 160 -2.80 12.82 -15.48
CA GLY A 160 -2.62 12.36 -16.86
C GLY A 160 -3.93 12.05 -17.56
#